data_b29ff23307a442762e25bf1276787e98
#
_entry.id   b29ff23307a442762e25bf1276787e98
#
_cell.length_a   1.000
_cell.length_b   1.000
_cell.length_c   1.000
_cell.angle_alpha   90.00
_cell.angle_beta   90.00
_cell.angle_gamma   90.00
#
_symmetry.space_group_name_H-M   'P 1'
#
loop_
_entity.id
_entity.type
_entity.pdbx_description
1 polymer ?
#
loop_
_entity_poly.entity_id
_entity_poly.type
_entity_poly.pdbx_seq_one_letter_code
_entity_poly.pdbx_strand_id
1 'polypeptide(L)'
;MDRAMEEAASNIIFFADADIKGLSHNHIDKILEPVITQEKDMCIGMRDRNIYAIPGVLKYFTPLLGGERAIIKDLWKKIPYNYKRRFQIEVALNFYAKYFGKGYTYFTINVRHLFKEKKYGFIKGSIYRIWMYFDMIFAYFNLYSKFLFKKYFK
;
A
#
# COMPACT_ATOMS: atom_id res chain seq x y z
N MET A 1 4.88 12.78 0.85
CA MET A 1 3.62 12.27 1.42
C MET A 1 3.31 12.93 2.76
N ASP A 2 4.24 13.05 3.74
CA ASP A 2 3.95 13.69 5.04
C ASP A 2 3.39 15.11 4.88
N ARG A 3 4.06 15.96 4.10
CA ARG A 3 3.57 17.32 3.81
C ARG A 3 2.15 17.35 3.22
N ALA A 4 1.86 16.46 2.29
CA ALA A 4 0.50 16.36 1.71
C ALA A 4 -0.54 15.93 2.76
N MET A 5 -0.14 15.08 3.72
CA MET A 5 -1.01 14.66 4.82
C MET A 5 -1.27 15.80 5.84
N GLU A 6 -0.29 16.65 6.05
CA GLU A 6 -0.40 17.82 6.95
C GLU A 6 -1.30 18.89 6.34
N GLU A 7 -1.08 19.21 5.06
CA GLU A 7 -1.80 20.26 4.33
C GLU A 7 -3.24 19.88 3.93
N ALA A 8 -3.57 18.57 3.89
CA ALA A 8 -4.90 18.13 3.50
C ALA A 8 -5.96 18.58 4.51
N ALA A 9 -7.02 19.21 4.06
CA ALA A 9 -8.13 19.65 4.89
C ALA A 9 -9.04 18.50 5.36
N SER A 10 -9.14 17.41 4.55
CA SER A 10 -10.00 16.27 4.85
C SER A 10 -9.33 15.25 5.78
N ASN A 11 -10.14 14.53 6.56
CA ASN A 11 -9.67 13.39 7.35
C ASN A 11 -9.49 12.11 6.54
N ILE A 12 -10.03 12.05 5.31
CA ILE A 12 -9.85 10.94 4.37
C ILE A 12 -8.99 11.43 3.23
N ILE A 13 -7.93 10.70 2.93
CA ILE A 13 -6.96 11.04 1.89
C ILE A 13 -6.94 9.92 0.86
N PHE A 14 -7.07 10.29 -0.40
CA PHE A 14 -6.90 9.39 -1.52
C PHE A 14 -5.52 9.61 -2.16
N PHE A 15 -4.73 8.55 -2.24
CA PHE A 15 -3.47 8.52 -2.96
C PHE A 15 -3.65 7.88 -4.33
N ALA A 16 -3.05 8.45 -5.35
CA ALA A 16 -2.97 7.87 -6.68
C ALA A 16 -1.57 8.10 -7.27
N ASP A 17 -1.06 7.11 -7.99
CA ASP A 17 0.19 7.26 -8.72
C ASP A 17 0.01 8.24 -9.89
N ALA A 18 0.97 9.13 -10.11
CA ALA A 18 0.88 10.17 -11.14
C ALA A 18 0.91 9.61 -12.59
N ASP A 19 1.37 8.37 -12.78
CA ASP A 19 1.48 7.72 -14.10
C ASP A 19 0.38 6.66 -14.34
N ILE A 20 -0.69 6.67 -13.54
CA ILE A 20 -1.84 5.78 -13.72
C ILE A 20 -2.68 6.21 -14.94
N LYS A 21 -3.10 5.23 -15.73
CA LYS A 21 -4.01 5.42 -16.86
C LYS A 21 -5.27 4.59 -16.69
N GLY A 22 -6.42 5.20 -16.97
CA GLY A 22 -7.72 4.53 -16.91
C GLY A 22 -8.37 4.55 -15.52
N LEU A 23 -7.87 5.37 -14.58
CA LEU A 23 -8.56 5.62 -13.32
C LEU A 23 -9.84 6.42 -13.61
N SER A 24 -10.99 5.87 -13.25
CA SER A 24 -12.30 6.49 -13.42
C SER A 24 -12.90 6.90 -12.09
N HIS A 25 -13.91 7.78 -12.09
CA HIS A 25 -14.66 8.15 -10.90
C HIS A 25 -15.22 6.92 -10.17
N ASN A 26 -15.78 5.95 -10.90
CA ASN A 26 -16.28 4.70 -10.30
C ASN A 26 -15.20 3.90 -9.56
N HIS A 27 -13.94 3.91 -10.04
CA HIS A 27 -12.83 3.30 -9.31
C HIS A 27 -12.52 4.05 -8.01
N ILE A 28 -12.53 5.38 -8.07
CA ILE A 28 -12.28 6.25 -6.90
C ILE A 28 -13.39 6.05 -5.87
N ASP A 29 -14.64 6.08 -6.29
CA ASP A 29 -15.81 5.91 -5.40
C ASP A 29 -15.76 4.57 -4.67
N LYS A 30 -15.49 3.47 -5.39
CA LYS A 30 -15.34 2.13 -4.78
C LYS A 30 -14.21 2.05 -3.75
N ILE A 31 -13.11 2.78 -3.97
CA ILE A 31 -11.99 2.80 -3.02
C ILE A 31 -12.31 3.71 -1.82
N LEU A 32 -13.04 4.79 -2.02
CA LEU A 32 -13.39 5.73 -0.96
C LEU A 32 -14.52 5.21 -0.06
N GLU A 33 -15.52 4.54 -0.63
CA GLU A 33 -16.74 4.12 0.05
C GLU A 33 -16.50 3.42 1.40
N PRO A 34 -15.67 2.36 1.53
CA PRO A 34 -15.48 1.68 2.81
C PRO A 34 -14.81 2.55 3.88
N VAL A 35 -14.10 3.61 3.46
CA VAL A 35 -13.42 4.54 4.37
C VAL A 35 -14.38 5.66 4.78
N ILE A 36 -15.22 6.14 3.87
CA ILE A 36 -16.26 7.14 4.14
C ILE A 36 -17.32 6.57 5.08
N THR A 37 -17.75 5.33 4.85
CA THR A 37 -18.72 4.61 5.72
C THR A 37 -18.10 4.15 7.04
N GLN A 38 -16.82 4.38 7.25
CA GLN A 38 -16.06 4.00 8.45
C GLN A 38 -16.06 2.48 8.74
N GLU A 39 -16.31 1.65 7.75
CA GLU A 39 -16.19 0.20 7.86
C GLU A 39 -14.73 -0.23 7.97
N LYS A 40 -13.85 0.49 7.28
CA LYS A 40 -12.40 0.25 7.25
C LYS A 40 -11.63 1.57 7.37
N ASP A 41 -10.42 1.48 7.91
CA ASP A 41 -9.53 2.64 8.00
C ASP A 41 -8.74 2.85 6.70
N MET A 42 -8.71 1.84 5.82
CA MET A 42 -8.03 1.89 4.54
C MET A 42 -8.71 1.00 3.51
N CYS A 43 -8.74 1.47 2.26
CA CYS A 43 -9.10 0.67 1.10
C CYS A 43 -8.04 0.79 0.00
N ILE A 44 -7.72 -0.31 -0.68
CA ILE A 44 -6.67 -0.40 -1.68
C ILE A 44 -7.27 -0.72 -3.04
N GLY A 45 -6.97 0.10 -4.05
CA GLY A 45 -7.19 -0.24 -5.45
C GLY A 45 -6.11 -1.20 -5.93
N MET A 46 -6.46 -2.46 -6.09
CA MET A 46 -5.53 -3.49 -6.57
C MET A 46 -5.67 -3.68 -8.06
N ARG A 47 -4.55 -3.71 -8.75
CA ARG A 47 -4.51 -4.17 -10.15
C ARG A 47 -4.70 -5.67 -10.22
N ASP A 48 -5.26 -6.16 -11.33
CA ASP A 48 -5.37 -7.60 -11.55
C ASP A 48 -3.98 -8.25 -11.48
N ARG A 49 -3.81 -9.13 -10.49
CA ARG A 49 -2.56 -9.85 -10.24
C ARG A 49 -2.28 -10.97 -11.22
N ASN A 50 -3.26 -11.38 -12.02
CA ASN A 50 -3.09 -12.42 -13.02
C ASN A 50 -2.17 -11.98 -14.17
N ILE A 51 -1.96 -10.66 -14.31
CA ILE A 51 -1.02 -10.08 -15.28
C ILE A 51 0.45 -10.30 -14.86
N TYR A 52 0.71 -10.59 -13.59
CA TYR A 52 2.05 -10.85 -13.08
C TYR A 52 2.22 -12.35 -12.85
N ALA A 53 3.19 -12.95 -13.51
CA ALA A 53 3.61 -14.34 -13.27
C ALA A 53 4.29 -14.46 -11.88
N ILE A 54 3.55 -14.13 -10.82
CA ILE A 54 4.03 -14.35 -9.46
C ILE A 54 3.65 -15.78 -9.08
N PRO A 55 4.61 -16.65 -8.72
CA PRO A 55 4.32 -18.00 -8.25
C PRO A 55 3.26 -17.97 -7.15
N GLY A 56 2.30 -18.91 -7.20
CA GLY A 56 1.10 -18.89 -6.33
C GLY A 56 1.39 -18.74 -4.85
N VAL A 57 2.50 -19.32 -4.37
CA VAL A 57 2.98 -19.20 -2.99
C VAL A 57 3.37 -17.75 -2.63
N LEU A 58 4.02 -17.02 -3.53
CA LEU A 58 4.38 -15.62 -3.29
C LEU A 58 3.15 -14.68 -3.25
N LYS A 59 2.03 -15.04 -3.86
CA LYS A 59 0.79 -14.25 -3.76
C LYS A 59 0.30 -14.09 -2.32
N TYR A 60 0.54 -15.08 -1.46
CA TYR A 60 0.18 -15.02 -0.05
C TYR A 60 1.14 -14.16 0.79
N PHE A 61 2.40 -14.10 0.40
CA PHE A 61 3.44 -13.36 1.13
C PHE A 61 3.65 -11.93 0.62
N THR A 62 3.26 -11.64 -0.63
CA THR A 62 3.30 -10.25 -1.10
C THR A 62 2.16 -9.46 -0.45
N PRO A 63 2.46 -8.44 0.36
CA PRO A 63 1.43 -7.57 0.88
C PRO A 63 0.63 -6.97 -0.28
N LEU A 64 -0.63 -6.63 -0.02
CA LEU A 64 -1.46 -5.93 -0.98
C LEU A 64 -0.80 -4.58 -1.30
N LEU A 65 -0.10 -4.54 -2.43
CA LEU A 65 0.65 -3.39 -2.90
C LEU A 65 -0.17 -2.72 -4.01
N GLY A 66 -0.75 -1.63 -3.69
CA GLY A 66 -1.46 -0.78 -4.64
C GLY A 66 -1.11 0.66 -4.32
N GLY A 67 -0.74 1.46 -5.32
CA GLY A 67 -0.47 2.89 -5.16
C GLY A 67 -1.76 3.67 -4.92
N GLU A 68 -2.88 3.16 -5.43
CA GLU A 68 -4.21 3.75 -5.29
C GLU A 68 -4.81 3.34 -3.94
N ARG A 69 -4.92 4.30 -3.01
CA ARG A 69 -5.41 4.02 -1.65
C ARG A 69 -6.22 5.16 -1.09
N ALA A 70 -7.33 4.83 -0.42
CA ALA A 70 -7.98 5.73 0.51
C ALA A 70 -7.60 5.35 1.94
N ILE A 71 -7.23 6.33 2.76
CA ILE A 71 -6.87 6.13 4.18
C ILE A 71 -7.41 7.25 5.05
N ILE A 72 -7.65 6.97 6.31
CA ILE A 72 -7.89 8.01 7.31
C ILE A 72 -6.57 8.62 7.81
N LYS A 73 -6.56 9.92 8.08
CA LYS A 73 -5.37 10.63 8.62
C LYS A 73 -4.83 10.00 9.90
N ASP A 74 -5.70 9.53 10.77
CA ASP A 74 -5.29 8.95 12.06
C ASP A 74 -4.53 7.63 11.89
N LEU A 75 -4.81 6.85 10.83
CA LEU A 75 -3.99 5.69 10.49
C LEU A 75 -2.56 6.11 10.13
N TRP A 76 -2.41 7.16 9.32
CA TRP A 76 -1.10 7.70 8.94
C TRP A 76 -0.29 8.19 10.14
N LYS A 77 -0.93 8.87 11.10
CA LYS A 77 -0.27 9.38 12.31
C LYS A 77 0.28 8.27 13.19
N LYS A 78 -0.37 7.09 13.22
CA LYS A 78 0.08 5.92 13.99
C LYS A 78 1.38 5.30 13.46
N ILE A 79 1.74 5.55 12.19
CA ILE A 79 2.91 4.95 11.56
C ILE A 79 4.18 5.71 11.97
N PRO A 80 5.20 5.04 12.54
CA PRO A 80 6.47 5.68 12.85
C PRO A 80 7.19 6.21 11.61
N TYR A 81 7.85 7.35 11.75
CA TYR A 81 8.49 8.06 10.63
C TYR A 81 9.50 7.21 9.83
N ASN A 82 10.23 6.31 10.48
CA ASN A 82 11.20 5.43 9.85
C ASN A 82 10.57 4.47 8.81
N TYR A 83 9.28 4.14 8.93
CA TYR A 83 8.54 3.31 7.96
C TYR A 83 7.81 4.12 6.88
N LYS A 84 7.80 5.45 6.96
CA LYS A 84 7.18 6.35 5.97
C LYS A 84 8.06 6.60 4.74
N ARG A 85 9.05 5.77 4.50
CA ARG A 85 10.03 5.93 3.44
C ARG A 85 9.89 4.85 2.37
N ARG A 86 10.05 5.22 1.09
CA ARG A 86 10.06 4.33 -0.07
C ARG A 86 8.87 3.35 -0.04
N PHE A 87 9.13 2.06 -0.30
CA PHE A 87 8.12 1.00 -0.34
C PHE A 87 7.75 0.43 1.03
N GLN A 88 8.45 0.82 2.09
CA GLN A 88 8.15 0.38 3.45
C GLN A 88 6.80 0.91 3.94
N ILE A 89 6.38 2.09 3.45
CA ILE A 89 5.10 2.71 3.83
C ILE A 89 3.90 1.83 3.47
N GLU A 90 3.93 1.13 2.33
CA GLU A 90 2.81 0.27 1.93
C GLU A 90 2.63 -0.90 2.88
N VAL A 91 3.73 -1.53 3.31
CA VAL A 91 3.74 -2.61 4.31
C VAL A 91 3.27 -2.09 5.66
N ALA A 92 3.77 -0.92 6.07
CA ALA A 92 3.39 -0.31 7.34
C ALA A 92 1.91 0.06 7.39
N LEU A 93 1.36 0.66 6.33
CA LEU A 93 -0.07 0.96 6.23
C LEU A 93 -0.92 -0.29 6.41
N ASN A 94 -0.59 -1.38 5.70
CA ASN A 94 -1.30 -2.65 5.82
C ASN A 94 -1.22 -3.21 7.25
N PHE A 95 -0.03 -3.17 7.86
CA PHE A 95 0.20 -3.63 9.22
C PHE A 95 -0.58 -2.80 10.25
N TYR A 96 -0.47 -1.48 10.20
CA TYR A 96 -1.13 -0.60 11.16
C TYR A 96 -2.65 -0.61 11.01
N ALA A 97 -3.17 -0.67 9.78
CA ALA A 97 -4.61 -0.84 9.55
C ALA A 97 -5.11 -2.14 10.18
N LYS A 98 -4.39 -3.26 9.97
CA LYS A 98 -4.79 -4.58 10.45
C LYS A 98 -4.75 -4.72 11.97
N TYR A 99 -3.71 -4.20 12.64
CA TYR A 99 -3.46 -4.46 14.06
C TYR A 99 -3.79 -3.30 14.99
N PHE A 100 -3.91 -2.09 14.47
CA PHE A 100 -4.15 -0.87 15.26
C PHE A 100 -5.31 -0.02 14.74
N GLY A 101 -6.04 -0.52 13.77
CA GLY A 101 -7.21 0.12 13.17
C GLY A 101 -8.36 -0.87 12.95
N LYS A 102 -9.38 -0.42 12.20
CA LYS A 102 -10.53 -1.22 11.77
C LYS A 102 -10.20 -2.20 10.62
N GLY A 103 -8.94 -2.31 10.25
CA GLY A 103 -8.49 -3.12 9.14
C GLY A 103 -8.53 -2.38 7.80
N TYR A 104 -8.31 -3.16 6.75
CA TYR A 104 -8.38 -2.67 5.37
C TYR A 104 -9.12 -3.67 4.48
N THR A 105 -9.61 -3.16 3.36
CA THR A 105 -10.17 -3.94 2.25
C THR A 105 -9.51 -3.56 0.94
N TYR A 106 -9.83 -4.28 -0.14
CA TYR A 106 -9.33 -3.96 -1.47
C TYR A 106 -10.36 -4.26 -2.55
N PHE A 107 -10.27 -3.53 -3.64
CA PHE A 107 -11.02 -3.78 -4.87
C PHE A 107 -10.06 -3.93 -6.05
N THR A 108 -10.36 -4.87 -6.94
CA THR A 108 -9.62 -4.98 -8.18
C THR A 108 -10.08 -3.88 -9.14
N ILE A 109 -9.12 -3.08 -9.59
CA ILE A 109 -9.34 -2.01 -10.56
C ILE A 109 -8.62 -2.31 -11.87
N ASN A 110 -9.28 -2.05 -12.99
CA ASN A 110 -8.71 -2.27 -14.31
C ASN A 110 -7.98 -1.01 -14.81
N VAL A 111 -6.79 -0.79 -14.28
CA VAL A 111 -5.94 0.35 -14.61
C VAL A 111 -4.58 -0.10 -15.13
N ARG A 112 -3.94 0.74 -15.94
CA ARG A 112 -2.63 0.47 -16.54
C ARG A 112 -1.57 1.43 -15.99
N HIS A 113 -0.40 0.89 -15.70
CA HIS A 113 0.80 1.66 -15.38
C HIS A 113 1.91 1.36 -16.35
N LEU A 114 2.85 2.27 -16.47
CA LEU A 114 4.08 2.02 -17.20
C LEU A 114 4.99 1.11 -16.36
N PHE A 115 5.33 -0.05 -16.92
CA PHE A 115 6.29 -0.94 -16.28
C PHE A 115 7.65 -0.26 -16.08
N LYS A 116 8.31 -0.53 -14.97
CA LYS A 116 9.64 0.03 -14.65
C LYS A 116 10.67 -0.29 -15.73
N GLU A 117 10.57 -1.47 -16.35
CA GLU A 117 11.43 -1.91 -17.46
C GLU A 117 11.24 -1.04 -18.71
N LYS A 118 10.01 -0.58 -19.00
CA LYS A 118 9.73 0.37 -20.08
C LYS A 118 10.21 1.78 -19.75
N LYS A 119 10.22 2.15 -18.46
CA LYS A 119 10.62 3.51 -18.01
C LYS A 119 12.13 3.67 -17.86
N TYR A 120 12.85 2.64 -17.41
CA TYR A 120 14.28 2.72 -17.04
C TYR A 120 15.16 1.74 -17.83
N GLY A 121 14.61 0.97 -18.78
CA GLY A 121 15.26 -0.13 -19.46
C GLY A 121 15.28 -1.41 -18.62
N PHE A 122 15.46 -2.55 -19.28
CA PHE A 122 15.27 -3.88 -18.67
C PHE A 122 16.17 -4.12 -17.44
N ILE A 123 17.46 -3.83 -17.55
CA ILE A 123 18.44 -4.12 -16.48
C ILE A 123 18.19 -3.20 -15.26
N LYS A 124 18.13 -1.89 -15.47
CA LYS A 124 17.90 -0.93 -14.38
C LYS A 124 16.53 -1.12 -13.73
N GLY A 125 15.50 -1.37 -14.52
CA GLY A 125 14.15 -1.64 -14.03
C GLY A 125 14.08 -2.88 -13.13
N SER A 126 14.77 -3.96 -13.52
CA SER A 126 14.84 -5.20 -12.74
C SER A 126 15.60 -5.01 -11.41
N ILE A 127 16.72 -4.28 -11.41
CA ILE A 127 17.46 -3.93 -10.19
C ILE A 127 16.57 -3.11 -9.23
N TYR A 128 15.89 -2.08 -9.72
CA TYR A 128 14.97 -1.30 -8.89
C TYR A 128 13.81 -2.14 -8.33
N ARG A 129 13.36 -3.14 -9.05
CA ARG A 129 12.32 -4.07 -8.58
C ARG A 129 12.84 -4.97 -7.46
N ILE A 130 14.05 -5.49 -7.58
CA ILE A 130 14.70 -6.30 -6.54
C ILE A 130 14.87 -5.47 -5.25
N TRP A 131 15.40 -4.27 -5.34
CA TRP A 131 15.52 -3.37 -4.20
C TRP A 131 14.17 -3.05 -3.54
N MET A 132 13.12 -2.85 -4.34
CA MET A 132 11.77 -2.67 -3.83
C MET A 132 11.30 -3.87 -2.99
N TYR A 133 11.54 -5.10 -3.46
CA TYR A 133 11.17 -6.30 -2.69
C TYR A 133 11.98 -6.42 -1.40
N PHE A 134 13.27 -6.12 -1.41
CA PHE A 134 14.09 -6.10 -0.20
C PHE A 134 13.58 -5.09 0.83
N ASP A 135 13.29 -3.87 0.43
CA ASP A 135 12.72 -2.84 1.31
C ASP A 135 11.41 -3.33 1.97
N MET A 136 10.55 -3.97 1.21
CA MET A 136 9.27 -4.47 1.70
C MET A 136 9.42 -5.67 2.65
N ILE A 137 10.27 -6.64 2.29
CA ILE A 137 10.56 -7.81 3.12
C ILE A 137 11.17 -7.36 4.45
N PHE A 138 12.12 -6.44 4.41
CA PHE A 138 12.74 -5.88 5.61
C PHE A 138 11.73 -5.20 6.52
N ALA A 139 10.84 -4.36 5.97
CA ALA A 139 9.79 -3.71 6.74
C ALA A 139 8.82 -4.74 7.34
N TYR A 140 8.44 -5.75 6.56
CA TYR A 140 7.57 -6.83 7.04
C TYR A 140 8.18 -7.56 8.23
N PHE A 141 9.41 -8.05 8.11
CA PHE A 141 10.09 -8.74 9.21
C PHE A 141 10.23 -7.85 10.46
N ASN A 142 10.65 -6.61 10.31
CA ASN A 142 10.80 -5.69 11.44
C ASN A 142 9.48 -5.40 12.18
N LEU A 143 8.40 -5.17 11.43
CA LEU A 143 7.09 -4.88 12.03
C LEU A 143 6.50 -6.11 12.72
N TYR A 144 6.48 -7.24 12.01
CA TYR A 144 5.84 -8.44 12.52
C TYR A 144 6.65 -9.13 13.63
N SER A 145 7.98 -9.18 13.54
CA SER A 145 8.82 -9.75 14.60
C SER A 145 8.67 -8.98 15.91
N LYS A 146 8.74 -7.64 15.87
CA LYS A 146 8.55 -6.80 17.06
C LYS A 146 7.14 -6.96 17.66
N PHE A 147 6.13 -7.06 16.79
CA PHE A 147 4.75 -7.26 17.24
C PHE A 147 4.56 -8.62 17.90
N LEU A 148 5.05 -9.71 17.27
CA LEU A 148 4.98 -11.05 17.81
C LEU A 148 5.76 -11.17 19.12
N PHE A 149 6.96 -10.64 19.15
CA PHE A 149 7.76 -10.63 20.38
C PHE A 149 7.02 -9.94 21.54
N LYS A 150 6.45 -8.76 21.30
CA LYS A 150 5.67 -8.03 22.30
C LYS A 150 4.40 -8.77 22.74
N LYS A 151 3.79 -9.57 21.84
CA LYS A 151 2.56 -10.32 22.11
C LYS A 151 2.79 -11.59 22.91
N TYR A 152 3.91 -12.29 22.71
CA TYR A 152 4.15 -13.63 23.26
C TYR A 152 5.21 -13.65 24.36
N PHE A 153 6.01 -12.60 24.51
CA PHE A 153 7.08 -12.51 25.52
C PHE A 153 6.88 -11.36 26.52
N LYS A 154 5.66 -10.88 26.67
CA LYS A 154 5.18 -10.08 27.78
C LYS A 154 4.26 -10.95 28.62
#